data_3cc055f6fe55ec6596c56db4e58ebcf6
#
_entry.id   3cc055f6fe55ec6596c56db4e58ebcf6
#
_cell.length_a   1.000
_cell.length_b   1.000
_cell.length_c   1.000
_cell.angle_alpha   90.00
_cell.angle_beta   90.00
_cell.angle_gamma   90.00
#
_symmetry.space_group_name_H-M   'P 1'
#
loop_
_entity.id
_entity.type
_entity.pdbx_description
1 polymer ?
#
loop_
_entity_poly.entity_id
_entity_poly.type
_entity_poly.pdbx_seq_one_letter_code
_entity_poly.pdbx_strand_id
1 'polypeptide(L)'
;MAVIALDTPQGGARVHLHPAAHPIAALMLGHGAGGGVAARDLTAATKVAVDAGVSVALVEQPYRVMGRRSPPRAPVLDAAWTSIVEQLAAGELAGLPLIVGGRSAGARVACRTAAATGAIAVLCLAFPLVSPSGVSRQEELDDASVSVLVVQGASDRFGIPEPDPERSRSVVVVRGDHGLKSDPIAVGDAIAAWLMVVLAQIG
;
A
#
# COMPACT_ATOMS: atom_id res chain seq x y z
N MET A 1 19.09 -2.88 1.90
CA MET A 1 18.09 -1.98 2.54
C MET A 1 18.79 -0.68 2.89
N ALA A 2 18.25 0.44 2.48
CA ALA A 2 18.68 1.79 2.83
C ALA A 2 17.50 2.53 3.47
N VAL A 3 17.79 3.49 4.35
CA VAL A 3 16.77 4.36 4.95
C VAL A 3 17.09 5.79 4.58
N ILE A 4 16.15 6.48 3.99
CA ILE A 4 16.26 7.89 3.61
C ILE A 4 15.23 8.74 4.36
N ALA A 5 15.59 9.97 4.65
CA ALA A 5 14.68 10.97 5.18
C ALA A 5 14.26 11.90 4.05
N LEU A 6 12.96 12.21 3.98
CA LEU A 6 12.39 13.13 3.01
C LEU A 6 11.61 14.22 3.76
N ASP A 7 11.75 15.45 3.31
CA ASP A 7 10.96 16.55 3.84
C ASP A 7 9.67 16.70 3.04
N THR A 8 8.57 16.86 3.76
CA THR A 8 7.25 17.14 3.17
C THR A 8 6.64 18.39 3.79
N PRO A 9 5.66 19.03 3.17
CA PRO A 9 4.93 20.14 3.78
C PRO A 9 4.26 19.81 5.12
N GLN A 10 4.13 18.51 5.45
CA GLN A 10 3.54 18.00 6.68
C GLN A 10 4.59 17.56 7.73
N GLY A 11 5.88 17.78 7.44
CA GLY A 11 7.03 17.37 8.26
C GLY A 11 7.87 16.27 7.63
N GLY A 12 8.93 15.87 8.31
CA GLY A 12 9.84 14.83 7.83
C GLY A 12 9.20 13.45 7.77
N ALA A 13 9.38 12.76 6.66
CA ALA A 13 9.03 11.35 6.48
C ALA A 13 10.30 10.49 6.46
N ARG A 14 10.12 9.17 6.63
CA ARG A 14 11.20 8.20 6.50
C ARG A 14 10.80 7.10 5.53
N VAL A 15 11.71 6.73 4.64
CA VAL A 15 11.47 5.69 3.64
C VAL A 15 12.53 4.61 3.76
N HIS A 16 12.08 3.36 3.86
CA HIS A 16 12.91 2.18 3.90
C HIS A 16 12.91 1.55 2.51
N LEU A 17 14.04 1.64 1.81
CA LEU A 17 14.22 1.16 0.45
C LEU A 17 14.72 -0.28 0.44
N HIS A 18 14.06 -1.11 -0.33
CA HIS A 18 14.40 -2.50 -0.62
C HIS A 18 14.53 -2.66 -2.15
N PRO A 19 15.69 -2.37 -2.73
CA PRO A 19 15.87 -2.44 -4.16
C PRO A 19 15.87 -3.89 -4.65
N ALA A 20 15.21 -4.15 -5.77
CA ALA A 20 15.41 -5.37 -6.55
C ALA A 20 16.74 -5.28 -7.33
N ALA A 21 17.32 -6.44 -7.66
CA ALA A 21 18.60 -6.49 -8.39
C ALA A 21 18.49 -5.87 -9.79
N HIS A 22 17.38 -6.12 -10.47
CA HIS A 22 17.06 -5.58 -11.80
C HIS A 22 15.60 -5.11 -11.75
N PRO A 23 15.35 -3.87 -11.30
CA PRO A 23 13.99 -3.40 -11.07
C PRO A 23 13.26 -3.14 -12.39
N ILE A 24 12.07 -3.74 -12.52
CA ILE A 24 11.15 -3.52 -13.65
C ILE A 24 9.94 -2.67 -13.26
N ALA A 25 9.70 -2.49 -11.95
CA ALA A 25 8.66 -1.65 -11.39
C ALA A 25 9.03 -1.24 -9.95
N ALA A 26 8.28 -0.33 -9.37
CA ALA A 26 8.38 0.07 -7.97
C ALA A 26 7.05 -0.15 -7.24
N LEU A 27 7.11 -0.58 -5.97
CA LEU A 27 5.97 -0.69 -5.07
C LEU A 27 6.18 0.18 -3.84
N MET A 28 5.34 1.18 -3.66
CA MET A 28 5.35 2.01 -2.46
C MET A 28 4.25 1.58 -1.50
N LEU A 29 4.60 1.29 -0.25
CA LEU A 29 3.68 0.79 0.77
C LEU A 29 3.62 1.68 2.00
N GLY A 30 2.39 2.13 2.33
CA GLY A 30 2.09 2.87 3.56
C GLY A 30 1.70 1.94 4.71
N HIS A 31 2.04 2.34 5.95
CA HIS A 31 1.68 1.59 7.16
C HIS A 31 0.25 1.88 7.65
N GLY A 32 -0.26 1.03 8.56
CA GLY A 32 -1.52 1.26 9.28
C GLY A 32 -1.43 2.37 10.32
N ALA A 33 -2.58 2.91 10.74
CA ALA A 33 -2.68 4.09 11.61
C ALA A 33 -1.81 4.03 12.89
N GLY A 34 -1.89 2.95 13.65
CA GLY A 34 -1.12 2.77 14.88
C GLY A 34 0.12 1.88 14.72
N GLY A 35 0.39 1.40 13.50
CA GLY A 35 1.47 0.47 13.19
C GLY A 35 2.74 1.16 12.68
N GLY A 36 3.66 0.36 12.16
CA GLY A 36 4.88 0.78 11.50
C GLY A 36 5.14 -0.10 10.28
N VAL A 37 6.24 0.16 9.61
CA VAL A 37 6.66 -0.53 8.37
C VAL A 37 7.10 -1.99 8.59
N ALA A 38 7.37 -2.40 9.83
CA ALA A 38 7.75 -3.78 10.18
C ALA A 38 6.54 -4.72 10.39
N ALA A 39 5.34 -4.34 9.95
CA ALA A 39 4.18 -5.22 10.01
C ALA A 39 4.38 -6.46 9.12
N ARG A 40 3.94 -7.63 9.60
CA ARG A 40 4.20 -8.93 8.94
C ARG A 40 3.68 -9.01 7.51
N ASP A 41 2.54 -8.44 7.26
CA ASP A 41 1.92 -8.34 5.93
C ASP A 41 2.73 -7.44 4.99
N LEU A 42 3.23 -6.29 5.46
CA LEU A 42 4.14 -5.43 4.70
C LEU A 42 5.48 -6.13 4.42
N THR A 43 6.01 -6.88 5.39
CA THR A 43 7.23 -7.66 5.22
C THR A 43 7.04 -8.78 4.17
N ALA A 44 5.90 -9.48 4.21
CA ALA A 44 5.58 -10.51 3.22
C ALA A 44 5.44 -9.90 1.81
N ALA A 45 4.72 -8.78 1.69
CA ALA A 45 4.58 -8.05 0.43
C ALA A 45 5.94 -7.58 -0.12
N THR A 46 6.80 -7.04 0.76
CA THR A 46 8.15 -6.60 0.38
C THR A 46 8.97 -7.74 -0.19
N LYS A 47 8.99 -8.89 0.51
CA LYS A 47 9.76 -10.05 0.06
C LYS A 47 9.31 -10.52 -1.32
N VAL A 48 8.00 -10.74 -1.48
CA VAL A 48 7.42 -11.22 -2.74
C VAL A 48 7.68 -10.24 -3.89
N ALA A 49 7.51 -8.93 -3.66
CA ALA A 49 7.73 -7.92 -4.67
C ALA A 49 9.21 -7.87 -5.11
N VAL A 50 10.15 -7.88 -4.17
CA VAL A 50 11.59 -7.87 -4.48
C VAL A 50 12.00 -9.13 -5.25
N ASP A 51 11.50 -10.31 -4.85
CA ASP A 51 11.74 -11.58 -5.55
C ASP A 51 11.17 -11.55 -7.00
N ALA A 52 10.12 -10.77 -7.25
CA ALA A 52 9.51 -10.56 -8.57
C ALA A 52 10.16 -9.41 -9.39
N GLY A 53 11.27 -8.83 -8.94
CA GLY A 53 11.93 -7.73 -9.66
C GLY A 53 11.29 -6.35 -9.41
N VAL A 54 10.52 -6.18 -8.34
CA VAL A 54 9.90 -4.90 -7.98
C VAL A 54 10.64 -4.29 -6.80
N SER A 55 11.22 -3.09 -6.98
CA SER A 55 11.83 -2.34 -5.87
C SER A 55 10.76 -1.86 -4.91
N VAL A 56 10.98 -1.98 -3.59
CA VAL A 56 9.97 -1.61 -2.59
C VAL A 56 10.42 -0.43 -1.74
N ALA A 57 9.52 0.52 -1.54
CA ALA A 57 9.69 1.65 -0.62
C ALA A 57 8.60 1.58 0.48
N LEU A 58 9.00 1.26 1.71
CA LEU A 58 8.12 1.29 2.87
C LEU A 58 8.15 2.69 3.50
N VAL A 59 7.02 3.34 3.57
CA VAL A 59 6.90 4.76 3.96
C VAL A 59 6.41 4.90 5.39
N GLU A 60 7.20 5.56 6.23
CA GLU A 60 6.76 6.09 7.53
C GLU A 60 6.30 7.53 7.34
N GLN A 61 5.00 7.76 7.46
CA GLN A 61 4.36 9.07 7.33
C GLN A 61 4.84 10.05 8.42
N PRO A 62 4.87 11.37 8.17
CA PRO A 62 5.39 12.39 9.09
C PRO A 62 4.86 12.28 10.50
N TYR A 63 3.56 12.03 10.69
CA TYR A 63 3.00 11.90 12.03
C TYR A 63 3.63 10.74 12.83
N ARG A 64 4.04 9.64 12.15
CA ARG A 64 4.70 8.51 12.81
C ARG A 64 6.15 8.84 13.16
N VAL A 65 6.86 9.49 12.26
CA VAL A 65 8.24 9.97 12.51
C VAL A 65 8.27 10.92 13.71
N MET A 66 7.21 11.75 13.88
CA MET A 66 7.03 12.61 15.06
C MET A 66 6.56 11.87 16.33
N GLY A 67 6.46 10.52 16.29
CA GLY A 67 6.04 9.71 17.45
C GLY A 67 4.54 9.70 17.75
N ARG A 68 3.69 10.30 16.89
CA ARG A 68 2.25 10.33 17.10
C ARG A 68 1.62 8.97 16.76
N ARG A 69 0.67 8.51 17.58
CA ARG A 69 -0.04 7.23 17.37
C ARG A 69 -1.29 7.38 16.51
N SER A 70 -1.93 8.55 16.54
CA SER A 70 -3.15 8.82 15.80
C SER A 70 -2.82 9.56 14.51
N PRO A 71 -3.34 9.10 13.35
CA PRO A 71 -3.14 9.80 12.10
C PRO A 71 -3.92 11.12 12.06
N PRO A 72 -3.42 12.11 11.33
CA PRO A 72 -4.20 13.32 11.01
C PRO A 72 -5.36 12.98 10.05
N ARG A 73 -6.16 14.01 9.69
CA ARG A 73 -7.24 13.86 8.72
C ARG A 73 -6.72 13.43 7.35
N ALA A 74 -7.58 12.79 6.55
CA ALA A 74 -7.23 12.23 5.24
C ALA A 74 -6.47 13.20 4.32
N PRO A 75 -6.90 14.46 4.10
CA PRO A 75 -6.16 15.37 3.21
C PRO A 75 -4.71 15.63 3.62
N VAL A 76 -4.41 15.59 4.92
CA VAL A 76 -3.03 15.79 5.43
C VAL A 76 -2.16 14.56 5.14
N LEU A 77 -2.74 13.35 5.29
CA LEU A 77 -2.05 12.09 4.95
C LEU A 77 -1.80 11.99 3.46
N ASP A 78 -2.80 12.36 2.66
CA ASP A 78 -2.76 12.25 1.21
C ASP A 78 -1.72 13.23 0.63
N ALA A 79 -1.69 14.48 1.11
CA ALA A 79 -0.70 15.47 0.70
C ALA A 79 0.74 15.07 1.06
N ALA A 80 0.95 14.51 2.27
CA ALA A 80 2.27 13.98 2.65
C ALA A 80 2.69 12.81 1.75
N TRP A 81 1.77 11.88 1.50
CA TRP A 81 2.01 10.72 0.64
C TRP A 81 2.36 11.13 -0.79
N THR A 82 1.57 12.00 -1.41
CA THR A 82 1.80 12.49 -2.78
C THR A 82 3.17 13.16 -2.90
N SER A 83 3.53 14.02 -1.94
CA SER A 83 4.86 14.65 -1.92
C SER A 83 6.01 13.63 -1.81
N ILE A 84 5.85 12.56 -1.03
CA ILE A 84 6.84 11.49 -0.92
C ILE A 84 6.95 10.73 -2.25
N VAL A 85 5.81 10.40 -2.87
CA VAL A 85 5.77 9.72 -4.17
C VAL A 85 6.50 10.53 -5.24
N GLU A 86 6.19 11.82 -5.34
CA GLU A 86 6.83 12.74 -6.30
C GLU A 86 8.36 12.77 -6.13
N GLN A 87 8.85 12.88 -4.90
CA GLN A 87 10.28 12.90 -4.61
C GLN A 87 10.95 11.58 -5.01
N LEU A 88 10.37 10.43 -4.65
CA LEU A 88 10.93 9.12 -5.01
C LEU A 88 10.86 8.85 -6.52
N ALA A 89 9.79 9.25 -7.19
CA ALA A 89 9.66 9.12 -8.65
C ALA A 89 10.65 10.01 -9.42
N ALA A 90 11.07 11.12 -8.83
CA ALA A 90 12.13 11.97 -9.38
C ALA A 90 13.56 11.51 -9.01
N GLY A 91 13.69 10.62 -8.01
CA GLY A 91 14.95 10.16 -7.45
C GLY A 91 15.13 8.64 -7.55
N GLU A 92 15.06 7.96 -6.41
CA GLU A 92 15.44 6.54 -6.25
C GLU A 92 14.59 5.55 -7.08
N LEU A 93 13.38 5.94 -7.47
CA LEU A 93 12.46 5.12 -8.26
C LEU A 93 12.20 5.70 -9.65
N ALA A 94 13.08 6.60 -10.11
CA ALA A 94 12.92 7.30 -11.40
C ALA A 94 12.80 6.32 -12.57
N GLY A 95 11.83 6.55 -13.44
CA GLY A 95 11.60 5.76 -14.65
C GLY A 95 10.94 4.40 -14.43
N LEU A 96 10.63 4.01 -13.19
CA LEU A 96 9.94 2.76 -12.89
C LEU A 96 8.42 2.95 -12.88
N PRO A 97 7.64 2.09 -13.55
CA PRO A 97 6.19 2.01 -13.37
C PRO A 97 5.85 1.85 -11.89
N LEU A 98 4.92 2.68 -11.39
CA LEU A 98 4.63 2.77 -9.97
C LEU A 98 3.38 1.99 -9.57
N ILE A 99 3.55 1.08 -8.62
CA ILE A 99 2.47 0.44 -7.88
C ILE A 99 2.43 1.09 -6.49
N VAL A 100 1.26 1.49 -6.04
CA VAL A 100 1.08 2.01 -4.68
C VAL A 100 0.26 1.06 -3.83
N GLY A 101 0.36 1.19 -2.52
CA GLY A 101 -0.43 0.36 -1.65
C GLY A 101 -0.18 0.62 -0.18
N GLY A 102 -0.63 -0.30 0.63
CA GLY A 102 -0.37 -0.23 2.05
C GLY A 102 -1.33 -1.07 2.87
N ARG A 103 -1.16 -0.95 4.18
CA ARG A 103 -1.95 -1.66 5.17
C ARG A 103 -2.96 -0.71 5.83
N SER A 104 -4.23 -1.10 5.89
CA SER A 104 -5.29 -0.38 6.62
C SER A 104 -5.37 1.11 6.23
N ALA A 105 -4.92 2.03 7.07
CA ALA A 105 -4.87 3.46 6.74
C ALA A 105 -4.01 3.75 5.50
N GLY A 106 -2.89 3.05 5.33
CA GLY A 106 -2.03 3.17 4.15
C GLY A 106 -2.72 2.72 2.86
N ALA A 107 -3.54 1.65 2.91
CA ALA A 107 -4.34 1.21 1.77
C ALA A 107 -5.35 2.27 1.34
N ARG A 108 -6.01 2.92 2.30
CA ARG A 108 -6.95 4.02 2.02
C ARG A 108 -6.27 5.22 1.36
N VAL A 109 -5.09 5.61 1.86
CA VAL A 109 -4.29 6.68 1.24
C VAL A 109 -3.94 6.31 -0.20
N ALA A 110 -3.45 5.09 -0.43
CA ALA A 110 -3.09 4.61 -1.76
C ALA A 110 -4.28 4.66 -2.75
N CYS A 111 -5.48 4.22 -2.33
CA CYS A 111 -6.67 4.29 -3.17
C CYS A 111 -7.03 5.73 -3.55
N ARG A 112 -7.15 6.62 -2.57
CA ARG A 112 -7.53 8.03 -2.81
C ARG A 112 -6.53 8.81 -3.66
N THR A 113 -5.26 8.42 -3.63
CA THR A 113 -4.18 9.15 -4.30
C THR A 113 -3.66 8.45 -5.56
N ALA A 114 -4.21 7.30 -5.94
CA ALA A 114 -3.73 6.50 -7.06
C ALA A 114 -3.64 7.32 -8.36
N ALA A 115 -4.69 8.06 -8.70
CA ALA A 115 -4.71 8.91 -9.89
C ALA A 115 -3.68 10.05 -9.81
N ALA A 116 -3.58 10.73 -8.67
CA ALA A 116 -2.66 11.85 -8.48
C ALA A 116 -1.18 11.42 -8.51
N THR A 117 -0.89 10.17 -8.12
CA THR A 117 0.48 9.62 -8.12
C THR A 117 0.87 8.94 -9.43
N GLY A 118 -0.04 8.83 -10.39
CA GLY A 118 0.20 8.12 -11.64
C GLY A 118 0.41 6.62 -11.45
N ALA A 119 -0.13 6.05 -10.36
CA ALA A 119 0.00 4.63 -10.07
C ALA A 119 -0.71 3.78 -11.12
N ILE A 120 -0.09 2.68 -11.54
CA ILE A 120 -0.65 1.73 -12.50
C ILE A 120 -1.47 0.63 -11.83
N ALA A 121 -1.29 0.42 -10.53
CA ALA A 121 -2.02 -0.57 -9.74
C ALA A 121 -1.98 -0.24 -8.25
N VAL A 122 -2.92 -0.77 -7.47
CA VAL A 122 -3.03 -0.57 -6.00
C VAL A 122 -3.09 -1.90 -5.26
N LEU A 123 -2.23 -2.06 -4.24
CA LEU A 123 -2.24 -3.18 -3.30
C LEU A 123 -2.84 -2.76 -1.96
N CYS A 124 -3.98 -3.30 -1.59
CA CYS A 124 -4.65 -3.09 -0.31
C CYS A 124 -4.47 -4.30 0.62
N LEU A 125 -3.78 -4.12 1.74
CA LEU A 125 -3.66 -5.11 2.80
C LEU A 125 -4.60 -4.73 3.94
N ALA A 126 -5.62 -5.55 4.20
CA ALA A 126 -6.68 -5.30 5.19
C ALA A 126 -7.32 -3.91 5.01
N PHE A 127 -7.97 -3.68 3.87
CA PHE A 127 -8.70 -2.43 3.64
C PHE A 127 -9.88 -2.32 4.61
N PRO A 128 -9.95 -1.27 5.45
CA PRO A 128 -11.02 -1.14 6.43
C PRO A 128 -12.30 -0.58 5.78
N LEU A 129 -13.14 -1.45 5.20
CA LEU A 129 -14.35 -1.09 4.45
C LEU A 129 -15.33 -0.22 5.25
N VAL A 130 -15.39 -0.45 6.56
CA VAL A 130 -16.17 0.40 7.47
C VAL A 130 -15.29 1.02 8.54
N SER A 131 -15.63 2.23 8.97
CA SER A 131 -14.97 2.89 10.09
C SER A 131 -15.37 2.24 11.42
N PRO A 132 -14.66 2.52 12.54
CA PRO A 132 -15.12 2.10 13.87
C PRO A 132 -16.51 2.64 14.25
N SER A 133 -16.98 3.72 13.63
CA SER A 133 -18.31 4.29 13.78
C SER A 133 -19.33 3.77 12.77
N GLY A 134 -18.99 2.76 11.96
CA GLY A 134 -19.90 2.15 10.99
C GLY A 134 -20.06 2.91 9.65
N VAL A 135 -19.30 3.97 9.43
CA VAL A 135 -19.35 4.72 8.15
C VAL A 135 -18.61 3.94 7.06
N SER A 136 -19.28 3.74 5.93
CA SER A 136 -18.68 3.08 4.75
C SER A 136 -17.51 3.89 4.18
N ARG A 137 -16.53 3.18 3.66
CA ARG A 137 -15.37 3.70 2.93
C ARG A 137 -15.28 3.11 1.52
N GLN A 138 -16.41 2.61 1.03
CA GLN A 138 -16.50 2.05 -0.32
C GLN A 138 -16.03 3.07 -1.37
N GLU A 139 -16.46 4.33 -1.25
CA GLU A 139 -16.05 5.40 -2.17
C GLU A 139 -14.53 5.56 -2.22
N GLU A 140 -13.83 5.52 -1.08
CA GLU A 140 -12.36 5.61 -1.08
C GLU A 140 -11.70 4.42 -1.80
N LEU A 141 -12.30 3.24 -1.77
CA LEU A 141 -11.83 2.07 -2.51
C LEU A 141 -12.13 2.21 -4.00
N ASP A 142 -13.26 2.80 -4.33
CA ASP A 142 -13.72 3.02 -5.72
C ASP A 142 -13.00 4.18 -6.41
N ASP A 143 -12.33 5.07 -5.67
CA ASP A 143 -11.47 6.14 -6.20
C ASP A 143 -10.27 5.58 -6.99
N ALA A 144 -9.83 4.35 -6.68
CA ALA A 144 -8.77 3.70 -7.43
C ALA A 144 -9.29 3.22 -8.80
N SER A 145 -8.95 3.98 -9.85
CA SER A 145 -9.36 3.73 -11.26
C SER A 145 -8.38 2.84 -12.03
N VAL A 146 -7.61 2.02 -11.33
CA VAL A 146 -6.58 1.10 -11.85
C VAL A 146 -6.80 -0.31 -11.27
N SER A 147 -5.99 -1.29 -11.67
CA SER A 147 -6.06 -2.64 -11.09
C SER A 147 -5.85 -2.60 -9.57
N VAL A 148 -6.76 -3.19 -8.80
CA VAL A 148 -6.71 -3.27 -7.34
C VAL A 148 -6.71 -4.70 -6.87
N LEU A 149 -5.74 -5.08 -6.03
CA LEU A 149 -5.83 -6.27 -5.20
C LEU A 149 -6.16 -5.87 -3.77
N VAL A 150 -7.19 -6.48 -3.20
CA VAL A 150 -7.47 -6.45 -1.76
C VAL A 150 -7.16 -7.82 -1.17
N VAL A 151 -6.22 -7.90 -0.23
CA VAL A 151 -6.00 -9.09 0.60
C VAL A 151 -6.63 -8.84 1.96
N GLN A 152 -7.66 -9.62 2.31
CA GLN A 152 -8.51 -9.36 3.49
C GLN A 152 -8.56 -10.56 4.42
N GLY A 153 -8.57 -10.33 5.73
CA GLY A 153 -8.77 -11.38 6.72
C GLY A 153 -10.22 -11.83 6.77
N ALA A 154 -10.47 -13.15 6.82
CA ALA A 154 -11.82 -13.73 6.86
C ALA A 154 -12.66 -13.29 8.07
N SER A 155 -12.02 -12.88 9.16
CA SER A 155 -12.67 -12.35 10.37
C SER A 155 -12.34 -10.87 10.61
N ASP A 156 -12.08 -10.10 9.55
CA ASP A 156 -11.81 -8.67 9.68
C ASP A 156 -13.08 -7.93 10.12
N ARG A 157 -13.03 -7.34 11.30
CA ARG A 157 -14.16 -6.60 11.89
C ARG A 157 -14.54 -5.32 11.12
N PHE A 158 -13.70 -4.86 10.22
CA PHE A 158 -13.95 -3.69 9.39
C PHE A 158 -14.58 -4.05 8.03
N GLY A 159 -15.02 -5.29 7.88
CA GLY A 159 -15.70 -5.79 6.69
C GLY A 159 -14.77 -6.33 5.62
N ILE A 160 -15.36 -7.01 4.66
CA ILE A 160 -14.69 -7.60 3.50
C ILE A 160 -15.27 -6.92 2.27
N PRO A 161 -14.45 -6.22 1.47
CA PRO A 161 -14.92 -5.66 0.19
C PRO A 161 -15.34 -6.76 -0.78
N GLU A 162 -16.30 -6.45 -1.65
CA GLU A 162 -16.67 -7.33 -2.74
C GLU A 162 -15.71 -7.14 -3.93
N PRO A 163 -15.40 -8.22 -4.68
CA PRO A 163 -14.70 -8.10 -5.95
C PRO A 163 -15.56 -7.32 -6.95
N ASP A 164 -14.92 -6.59 -7.84
CA ASP A 164 -15.57 -5.79 -8.86
C ASP A 164 -14.77 -5.86 -10.18
N PRO A 165 -15.09 -6.80 -11.08
CA PRO A 165 -14.38 -6.96 -12.35
C PRO A 165 -14.46 -5.73 -13.25
N GLU A 166 -15.55 -4.94 -13.20
CA GLU A 166 -15.71 -3.73 -14.02
C GLU A 166 -14.70 -2.64 -13.60
N ARG A 167 -14.31 -2.62 -12.32
CA ARG A 167 -13.27 -1.74 -11.77
C ARG A 167 -11.92 -2.43 -11.65
N SER A 168 -11.73 -3.59 -12.25
CA SER A 168 -10.49 -4.38 -12.14
C SER A 168 -10.06 -4.64 -10.69
N ARG A 169 -11.04 -4.82 -9.77
CA ARG A 169 -10.81 -5.11 -8.37
C ARG A 169 -10.96 -6.59 -8.06
N SER A 170 -9.86 -7.19 -7.60
CA SER A 170 -9.81 -8.55 -7.07
C SER A 170 -9.77 -8.52 -5.54
N VAL A 171 -10.45 -9.48 -4.90
CA VAL A 171 -10.42 -9.65 -3.44
C VAL A 171 -10.03 -11.08 -3.12
N VAL A 172 -8.98 -11.25 -2.33
CA VAL A 172 -8.51 -12.54 -1.82
C VAL A 172 -8.70 -12.56 -0.31
N VAL A 173 -9.56 -13.47 0.14
CA VAL A 173 -9.83 -13.65 1.58
C VAL A 173 -8.89 -14.72 2.13
N VAL A 174 -8.09 -14.36 3.13
CA VAL A 174 -7.15 -15.26 3.80
C VAL A 174 -7.57 -15.51 5.26
N ARG A 175 -7.07 -16.56 5.87
CA ARG A 175 -7.33 -16.85 7.28
C ARG A 175 -6.77 -15.73 8.17
N GLY A 176 -7.58 -15.22 9.09
CA GLY A 176 -7.18 -14.25 10.11
C GLY A 176 -8.09 -13.04 10.19
N ASP A 177 -7.67 -12.10 11.02
CA ASP A 177 -8.35 -10.86 11.32
C ASP A 177 -7.72 -9.67 10.51
N HIS A 178 -8.07 -8.44 10.91
CA HIS A 178 -7.50 -7.20 10.37
C HIS A 178 -5.97 -7.14 10.43
N GLY A 179 -5.33 -7.95 11.24
CA GLY A 179 -3.88 -7.99 11.40
C GLY A 179 -3.14 -8.74 10.32
N LEU A 180 -3.80 -9.58 9.51
CA LEU A 180 -3.22 -10.48 8.49
C LEU A 180 -1.99 -11.27 8.97
N LYS A 181 -2.01 -11.67 10.28
CA LYS A 181 -0.85 -12.33 10.92
C LYS A 181 -0.91 -13.84 10.89
N SER A 182 -2.11 -14.39 10.64
CA SER A 182 -2.39 -15.82 10.81
C SER A 182 -1.87 -16.67 9.66
N ASP A 183 -1.76 -16.10 8.45
CA ASP A 183 -1.35 -16.81 7.26
C ASP A 183 -0.52 -15.92 6.32
N PRO A 184 0.73 -15.61 6.68
CA PRO A 184 1.60 -14.76 5.87
C PRO A 184 1.98 -15.41 4.52
N ILE A 185 1.88 -16.74 4.41
CA ILE A 185 2.14 -17.46 3.15
C ILE A 185 1.01 -17.15 2.17
N ALA A 186 -0.24 -17.36 2.55
CA ALA A 186 -1.38 -17.07 1.69
C ALA A 186 -1.45 -15.59 1.29
N VAL A 187 -1.05 -14.67 2.19
CA VAL A 187 -0.89 -13.24 1.84
C VAL A 187 0.16 -13.06 0.74
N GLY A 188 1.32 -13.70 0.87
CA GLY A 188 2.38 -13.66 -0.12
C GLY A 188 1.96 -14.23 -1.47
N ASP A 189 1.32 -15.41 -1.47
CA ASP A 189 0.87 -16.10 -2.69
C ASP A 189 -0.17 -15.26 -3.46
N ALA A 190 -1.11 -14.63 -2.76
CA ALA A 190 -2.09 -13.73 -3.37
C ALA A 190 -1.42 -12.52 -4.06
N ILE A 191 -0.42 -11.94 -3.39
CA ILE A 191 0.34 -10.81 -3.94
C ILE A 191 1.18 -11.26 -5.14
N ALA A 192 1.85 -12.42 -5.06
CA ALA A 192 2.67 -12.96 -6.16
C ALA A 192 1.85 -13.19 -7.42
N ALA A 193 0.70 -13.85 -7.29
CA ALA A 193 -0.20 -14.12 -8.40
C ALA A 193 -0.71 -12.83 -9.07
N TRP A 194 -1.09 -11.83 -8.27
CA TRP A 194 -1.54 -10.56 -8.79
C TRP A 194 -0.41 -9.75 -9.44
N LEU A 195 0.78 -9.70 -8.84
CA LEU A 195 1.93 -9.01 -9.42
C LEU A 195 2.31 -9.59 -10.79
N MET A 196 2.24 -10.90 -10.98
CA MET A 196 2.48 -11.51 -12.30
C MET A 196 1.57 -10.92 -13.37
N VAL A 197 0.29 -10.71 -13.06
CA VAL A 197 -0.69 -10.11 -13.98
C VAL A 197 -0.37 -8.64 -14.25
N VAL A 198 -0.09 -7.86 -13.20
CA VAL A 198 0.24 -6.43 -13.34
C VAL A 198 1.53 -6.22 -14.14
N LEU A 199 2.58 -7.00 -13.84
CA LEU A 199 3.87 -6.86 -14.49
C LEU A 199 3.84 -7.30 -15.96
N ALA A 200 2.98 -8.25 -16.33
CA ALA A 200 2.79 -8.66 -17.73
C ALA A 200 2.16 -7.54 -18.61
N GLN A 201 1.59 -6.51 -18.01
CA GLN A 201 1.01 -5.36 -18.73
C GLN A 201 2.02 -4.21 -18.94
N ILE A 202 3.21 -4.30 -18.36
CA ILE A 202 4.24 -3.26 -18.40
C ILE A 202 5.29 -3.57 -19.50
N GLY A 203 5.40 -4.83 -19.88
CA GLY A 203 6.39 -5.35 -20.83
C GLY A 203 6.05 -5.17 -22.30
#